data_9743a41c9fe3adc9c7de4b26a61ad963
#
_entry.id   9743a41c9fe3adc9c7de4b26a61ad963
#
_cell.length_a   1.000
_cell.length_b   1.000
_cell.length_c   1.000
_cell.angle_alpha   90.00
_cell.angle_beta   90.00
_cell.angle_gamma   90.00
#
_symmetry.space_group_name_H-M   'P 1'
#
loop_
_entity.id
_entity.type
_entity.pdbx_description
1 polymer ?
#
loop_
_entity_poly.entity_id
_entity_poly.type
_entity_poly.pdbx_seq_one_letter_code
_entity_poly.pdbx_strand_id
1 'polypeptide(L)'
;MSIAAIRKLNDAGIKCTTLTKGLLPIELAELSPENEYGITLITLNEEYREQTEPGAVPCADRLAALRALHNAGCKTWVSMEPYPTPNMVEQDLRELLEAVSFTDRIIFGRTNYSKVANSYEGHKHFYNECAAEVISFCKERGIDYHIKAKTITEE
;
A
#
# COMPACT_ATOMS: atom_id res chain seq x y z
N MET A 1 8.14 2.94 -14.76
CA MET A 1 7.29 4.18 -14.81
C MET A 1 8.03 5.21 -15.64
N SER A 2 7.33 5.91 -16.53
CA SER A 2 7.97 6.93 -17.39
C SER A 2 7.79 8.31 -16.76
N ILE A 3 8.86 8.89 -16.21
CA ILE A 3 8.91 10.27 -15.70
C ILE A 3 8.50 11.26 -16.80
N ALA A 4 8.93 11.02 -18.04
CA ALA A 4 8.60 11.87 -19.18
C ALA A 4 7.07 11.94 -19.44
N ALA A 5 6.34 10.82 -19.26
CA ALA A 5 4.88 10.83 -19.41
C ALA A 5 4.20 11.64 -18.29
N ILE A 6 4.65 11.51 -17.04
CA ILE A 6 4.11 12.27 -15.91
C ILE A 6 4.39 13.78 -16.14
N ARG A 7 5.62 14.14 -16.53
CA ARG A 7 5.98 15.54 -16.83
C ARG A 7 5.05 16.13 -17.89
N LYS A 8 4.81 15.40 -18.98
CA LYS A 8 3.93 15.84 -20.07
C LYS A 8 2.48 16.05 -19.62
N LEU A 9 1.98 15.22 -18.69
CA LEU A 9 0.65 15.40 -18.10
C LEU A 9 0.63 16.62 -17.18
N ASN A 10 1.66 16.79 -16.35
CA ASN A 10 1.78 17.96 -15.47
C ASN A 10 1.88 19.28 -16.26
N ASP A 11 2.60 19.31 -17.39
CA ASP A 11 2.68 20.47 -18.29
C ASP A 11 1.30 20.85 -18.86
N ALA A 12 0.39 19.87 -18.98
CA ALA A 12 -1.00 20.08 -19.37
C ALA A 12 -1.94 20.38 -18.18
N GLY A 13 -1.41 20.63 -16.98
CA GLY A 13 -2.19 20.90 -15.77
C GLY A 13 -2.88 19.68 -15.16
N ILE A 14 -2.47 18.46 -15.53
CA ILE A 14 -3.06 17.21 -15.03
C ILE A 14 -2.19 16.65 -13.93
N LYS A 15 -2.74 16.51 -12.71
CA LYS A 15 -2.08 15.79 -11.62
C LYS A 15 -2.08 14.29 -11.88
N CYS A 16 -1.03 13.60 -11.39
CA CYS A 16 -0.86 12.18 -11.56
C CYS A 16 -0.88 11.48 -10.19
N THR A 17 -1.62 10.38 -10.09
CA THR A 17 -1.52 9.44 -8.98
C THR A 17 -0.90 8.15 -9.50
N THR A 18 0.17 7.69 -8.87
CA THR A 18 0.90 6.49 -9.30
C THR A 18 0.87 5.42 -8.24
N LEU A 19 0.86 4.17 -8.67
CA LEU A 19 0.98 2.98 -7.82
C LEU A 19 1.92 1.98 -8.50
N THR A 20 2.90 1.46 -7.76
CA THR A 20 3.86 0.50 -8.30
C THR A 20 4.30 -0.54 -7.28
N LYS A 21 4.76 -1.70 -7.77
CA LYS A 21 5.56 -2.69 -7.06
C LYS A 21 7.05 -2.61 -7.44
N GLY A 22 7.40 -1.60 -8.25
CA GLY A 22 8.76 -1.26 -8.64
C GLY A 22 9.36 -0.17 -7.77
N LEU A 23 10.54 0.29 -8.16
CA LEU A 23 11.23 1.40 -7.51
C LEU A 23 10.63 2.74 -7.95
N LEU A 24 10.42 3.63 -6.99
CA LEU A 24 10.04 5.02 -7.23
C LEU A 24 11.33 5.87 -7.29
N PRO A 25 11.70 6.45 -8.45
CA PRO A 25 12.90 7.26 -8.56
C PRO A 25 12.71 8.60 -7.85
N ILE A 26 13.78 9.11 -7.21
CA ILE A 26 13.74 10.36 -6.44
C ILE A 26 13.45 11.59 -7.32
N GLU A 27 13.74 11.52 -8.61
CA GLU A 27 13.47 12.57 -9.61
C GLU A 27 11.97 12.90 -9.73
N LEU A 28 11.10 12.03 -9.22
CA LEU A 28 9.66 12.32 -9.11
C LEU A 28 9.37 13.53 -8.21
N ALA A 29 10.25 13.83 -7.26
CA ALA A 29 10.12 15.01 -6.40
C ALA A 29 10.31 16.33 -7.13
N GLU A 30 10.88 16.32 -8.34
CA GLU A 30 11.04 17.50 -9.19
C GLU A 30 9.78 17.82 -10.04
N LEU A 31 8.76 16.96 -9.98
CA LEU A 31 7.53 17.11 -10.73
C LEU A 31 6.49 17.90 -9.94
N SER A 32 5.25 17.95 -10.43
CA SER A 32 4.19 18.71 -9.78
C SER A 32 3.99 18.27 -8.32
N PRO A 33 3.94 19.22 -7.35
CA PRO A 33 3.68 18.89 -5.93
C PRO A 33 2.26 18.37 -5.68
N GLU A 34 1.39 18.45 -6.69
CA GLU A 34 0.04 17.89 -6.64
C GLU A 34 -0.01 16.39 -6.92
N ASN A 35 1.09 15.82 -7.47
CA ASN A 35 1.18 14.40 -7.73
C ASN A 35 1.18 13.57 -6.43
N GLU A 36 0.68 12.35 -6.53
CA GLU A 36 0.65 11.39 -5.43
C GLU A 36 1.39 10.12 -5.85
N TYR A 37 2.31 9.66 -5.00
CA TYR A 37 3.16 8.50 -5.29
C TYR A 37 2.90 7.38 -4.29
N GLY A 38 2.60 6.20 -4.81
CA GLY A 38 2.23 5.06 -3.99
C GLY A 38 2.96 3.78 -4.33
N ILE A 39 3.09 2.91 -3.33
CA ILE A 39 3.55 1.53 -3.50
C ILE A 39 2.48 0.54 -3.06
N THR A 40 2.48 -0.63 -3.66
CA THR A 40 1.78 -1.79 -3.10
C THR A 40 2.71 -2.44 -2.08
N LEU A 41 2.23 -2.65 -0.86
CA LEU A 41 2.96 -3.36 0.20
C LEU A 41 1.97 -4.17 1.03
N ILE A 42 1.94 -5.48 0.84
CA ILE A 42 1.01 -6.40 1.50
C ILE A 42 1.68 -7.28 2.54
N THR A 43 3.00 -7.25 2.60
CA THR A 43 3.83 -8.06 3.49
C THR A 43 5.20 -7.41 3.67
N LEU A 44 5.89 -7.75 4.78
CA LEU A 44 7.33 -7.54 4.97
C LEU A 44 8.13 -8.84 4.79
N ASN A 45 7.44 -9.97 4.58
CA ASN A 45 8.06 -11.27 4.36
C ASN A 45 8.51 -11.40 2.90
N GLU A 46 9.84 -11.37 2.67
CA GLU A 46 10.42 -11.42 1.33
C GLU A 46 10.18 -12.76 0.62
N GLU A 47 10.16 -13.88 1.34
CA GLU A 47 9.87 -15.17 0.74
C GLU A 47 8.43 -15.22 0.18
N TYR A 48 7.47 -14.72 0.95
CA TYR A 48 6.08 -14.61 0.49
C TYR A 48 5.95 -13.62 -0.69
N ARG A 49 6.68 -12.49 -0.65
CA ARG A 49 6.73 -11.53 -1.75
C ARG A 49 7.24 -12.20 -3.04
N GLU A 50 8.34 -12.95 -2.97
CA GLU A 50 8.90 -13.63 -4.15
C GLU A 50 7.94 -14.62 -4.78
N GLN A 51 7.19 -15.33 -3.96
CA GLN A 51 6.19 -16.30 -4.41
C GLN A 51 4.95 -15.65 -5.05
N THR A 52 4.49 -14.52 -4.50
CA THR A 52 3.21 -13.90 -4.88
C THR A 52 3.35 -12.70 -5.81
N GLU A 53 4.49 -12.03 -5.77
CA GLU A 53 4.82 -10.85 -6.58
C GLU A 53 6.14 -11.05 -7.35
N PRO A 54 6.26 -12.07 -8.22
CA PRO A 54 7.49 -12.33 -8.95
C PRO A 54 7.89 -11.12 -9.80
N GLY A 55 9.17 -10.71 -9.68
CA GLY A 55 9.71 -9.53 -10.36
C GLY A 55 9.39 -8.18 -9.69
N ALA A 56 8.67 -8.15 -8.58
CA ALA A 56 8.54 -6.93 -7.78
C ALA A 56 9.86 -6.61 -7.05
N VAL A 57 10.11 -5.33 -6.84
CA VAL A 57 11.27 -4.86 -6.05
C VAL A 57 11.11 -5.30 -4.58
N PRO A 58 12.20 -5.64 -3.86
CA PRO A 58 12.16 -5.98 -2.45
C PRO A 58 11.40 -4.97 -1.59
N CYS A 59 10.71 -5.44 -0.56
CA CYS A 59 9.86 -4.59 0.29
C CYS A 59 10.64 -3.44 0.92
N ALA A 60 11.86 -3.71 1.41
CA ALA A 60 12.71 -2.69 2.02
C ALA A 60 13.10 -1.57 1.03
N ASP A 61 13.39 -1.92 -0.22
CA ASP A 61 13.76 -0.95 -1.25
C ASP A 61 12.57 -0.09 -1.67
N ARG A 62 11.37 -0.70 -1.79
CA ARG A 62 10.11 0.04 -2.05
C ARG A 62 9.83 1.05 -0.93
N LEU A 63 9.97 0.63 0.33
CA LEU A 63 9.78 1.48 1.50
C LEU A 63 10.80 2.62 1.55
N ALA A 64 12.08 2.33 1.31
CA ALA A 64 13.13 3.34 1.31
C ALA A 64 12.89 4.41 0.23
N ALA A 65 12.51 3.99 -0.98
CA ALA A 65 12.22 4.90 -2.08
C ALA A 65 11.00 5.79 -1.79
N LEU A 66 9.91 5.21 -1.22
CA LEU A 66 8.72 5.97 -0.84
C LEU A 66 9.03 6.98 0.28
N ARG A 67 9.81 6.57 1.28
CA ARG A 67 10.25 7.43 2.39
C ARG A 67 11.12 8.59 1.89
N ALA A 68 11.99 8.35 0.90
CA ALA A 68 12.79 9.41 0.30
C ALA A 68 11.91 10.48 -0.39
N LEU A 69 10.87 10.06 -1.12
CA LEU A 69 9.89 10.97 -1.72
C LEU A 69 9.09 11.73 -0.66
N HIS A 70 8.63 11.04 0.39
CA HIS A 70 7.93 11.70 1.51
C HIS A 70 8.80 12.78 2.16
N ASN A 71 10.07 12.47 2.46
CA ASN A 71 11.02 13.41 3.05
C ASN A 71 11.35 14.59 2.10
N ALA A 72 11.19 14.41 0.79
CA ALA A 72 11.30 15.48 -0.21
C ALA A 72 10.01 16.32 -0.35
N GLY A 73 8.98 16.06 0.47
CA GLY A 73 7.72 16.80 0.50
C GLY A 73 6.66 16.32 -0.48
N CYS A 74 6.84 15.15 -1.09
CA CYS A 74 5.82 14.57 -1.96
C CYS A 74 4.67 13.97 -1.14
N LYS A 75 3.46 13.99 -1.71
CA LYS A 75 2.32 13.24 -1.18
C LYS A 75 2.52 11.75 -1.44
N THR A 76 2.48 10.94 -0.39
CA THR A 76 2.80 9.51 -0.45
C THR A 76 1.67 8.64 0.10
N TRP A 77 1.52 7.44 -0.45
CA TRP A 77 0.50 6.51 -0.01
C TRP A 77 0.89 5.05 -0.21
N VAL A 78 0.23 4.17 0.55
CA VAL A 78 0.47 2.72 0.45
C VAL A 78 -0.84 1.99 0.19
N SER A 79 -0.81 1.05 -0.77
CA SER A 79 -1.88 0.08 -0.98
C SER A 79 -1.53 -1.23 -0.31
N MET A 80 -2.26 -1.57 0.75
CA MET A 80 -2.24 -2.88 1.40
C MET A 80 -3.37 -3.75 0.84
N GLU A 81 -3.40 -3.91 -0.47
CA GLU A 81 -4.38 -4.74 -1.18
C GLU A 81 -3.70 -5.47 -2.34
N PRO A 82 -3.95 -6.78 -2.44
CA PRO A 82 -4.80 -7.66 -1.61
C PRO A 82 -4.10 -8.14 -0.34
N TYR A 83 -4.61 -7.79 0.85
CA TYR A 83 -4.02 -8.24 2.11
C TYR A 83 -4.25 -9.75 2.34
N PRO A 84 -3.20 -10.55 2.61
CA PRO A 84 -3.33 -12.00 2.74
C PRO A 84 -3.97 -12.43 4.07
N THR A 85 -4.62 -13.59 4.05
CA THR A 85 -5.10 -14.28 5.26
C THR A 85 -4.00 -15.10 5.92
N PRO A 86 -4.11 -15.45 7.23
CA PRO A 86 -3.08 -16.20 7.95
C PRO A 86 -2.68 -17.55 7.33
N ASN A 87 -3.59 -18.23 6.63
CA ASN A 87 -3.27 -19.45 5.91
C ASN A 87 -2.48 -19.25 4.60
N MET A 88 -2.26 -18.00 4.18
CA MET A 88 -1.39 -17.63 3.06
C MET A 88 -0.01 -17.22 3.56
N VAL A 89 0.04 -16.37 4.58
CA VAL A 89 1.25 -15.97 5.29
C VAL A 89 0.88 -15.53 6.71
N GLU A 90 1.63 -16.01 7.69
CA GLU A 90 1.52 -15.54 9.07
C GLU A 90 2.33 -14.25 9.21
N GLN A 91 1.68 -13.16 9.57
CA GLN A 91 2.32 -11.85 9.72
C GLN A 91 1.52 -10.96 10.67
N ASP A 92 2.20 -10.00 11.29
CA ASP A 92 1.59 -8.98 12.14
C ASP A 92 1.24 -7.74 11.30
N LEU A 93 -0.05 -7.39 11.24
CA LEU A 93 -0.52 -6.19 10.57
C LEU A 93 0.06 -4.93 11.22
N ARG A 94 0.25 -4.94 12.53
CA ARG A 94 0.79 -3.79 13.26
C ARG A 94 2.22 -3.46 12.83
N GLU A 95 3.07 -4.45 12.63
CA GLU A 95 4.44 -4.25 12.13
C GLU A 95 4.42 -3.60 10.73
N LEU A 96 3.52 -4.05 9.87
CA LEU A 96 3.37 -3.48 8.54
C LEU A 96 2.88 -2.03 8.60
N LEU A 97 1.91 -1.72 9.46
CA LEU A 97 1.40 -0.36 9.68
C LEU A 97 2.48 0.58 10.23
N GLU A 98 3.28 0.12 11.20
CA GLU A 98 4.40 0.92 11.74
C GLU A 98 5.45 1.20 10.66
N ALA A 99 5.77 0.24 9.79
CA ALA A 99 6.72 0.44 8.70
C ALA A 99 6.31 1.55 7.72
N VAL A 100 5.01 1.77 7.54
CA VAL A 100 4.45 2.77 6.62
C VAL A 100 3.87 4.01 7.32
N SER A 101 4.03 4.13 8.64
CA SER A 101 3.43 5.20 9.47
C SER A 101 3.84 6.63 9.07
N PHE A 102 4.85 6.79 8.21
CA PHE A 102 5.28 8.07 7.66
C PHE A 102 4.45 8.56 6.48
N THR A 103 3.61 7.73 5.87
CA THR A 103 2.87 8.07 4.65
C THR A 103 1.63 8.92 4.94
N ASP A 104 1.16 9.67 3.94
CA ASP A 104 0.00 10.53 4.07
C ASP A 104 -1.31 9.75 4.03
N ARG A 105 -1.33 8.57 3.35
CA ARG A 105 -2.54 7.74 3.22
C ARG A 105 -2.23 6.25 3.18
N ILE A 106 -3.13 5.46 3.76
CA ILE A 106 -3.14 4.00 3.69
C ILE A 106 -4.46 3.54 3.04
N ILE A 107 -4.37 2.69 2.02
CA ILE A 107 -5.50 1.99 1.43
C ILE A 107 -5.42 0.53 1.84
N PHE A 108 -6.48 0.01 2.45
CA PHE A 108 -6.53 -1.38 2.91
C PHE A 108 -7.66 -2.14 2.22
N GLY A 109 -7.37 -3.37 1.77
CA GLY A 109 -8.36 -4.21 1.13
C GLY A 109 -8.05 -5.70 1.23
N ARG A 110 -9.13 -6.49 1.36
CA ARG A 110 -9.04 -7.95 1.42
C ARG A 110 -8.57 -8.57 0.11
N THR A 111 -8.05 -9.79 0.19
CA THR A 111 -7.84 -10.65 -0.99
C THR A 111 -9.18 -11.11 -1.54
N ASN A 112 -9.49 -10.66 -2.76
CA ASN A 112 -10.70 -11.02 -3.47
C ASN A 112 -10.45 -12.18 -4.45
N TYR A 113 -11.49 -12.99 -4.70
CA TYR A 113 -11.48 -14.09 -5.69
C TYR A 113 -10.42 -15.17 -5.45
N SER A 114 -9.87 -15.29 -4.24
CA SER A 114 -8.91 -16.32 -3.87
C SER A 114 -9.61 -17.47 -3.14
N LYS A 115 -9.50 -18.69 -3.70
CA LYS A 115 -10.00 -19.89 -3.01
C LYS A 115 -9.24 -20.15 -1.71
N VAL A 116 -7.96 -19.82 -1.68
CA VAL A 116 -7.10 -20.01 -0.49
C VAL A 116 -7.53 -19.04 0.61
N ALA A 117 -7.67 -17.75 0.34
CA ALA A 117 -8.14 -16.79 1.32
C ALA A 117 -9.55 -17.13 1.84
N ASN A 118 -10.45 -17.53 0.94
CA ASN A 118 -11.83 -17.88 1.29
C ASN A 118 -11.94 -19.20 2.08
N SER A 119 -10.93 -20.08 2.03
CA SER A 119 -10.89 -21.31 2.83
C SER A 119 -10.41 -21.09 4.27
N TYR A 120 -9.92 -19.89 4.59
CA TYR A 120 -9.58 -19.55 5.97
C TYR A 120 -10.86 -19.40 6.79
N GLU A 121 -10.99 -20.25 7.80
CA GLU A 121 -12.14 -20.21 8.71
C GLU A 121 -12.19 -18.86 9.45
N GLY A 122 -13.35 -18.19 9.40
CA GLY A 122 -13.48 -16.85 9.98
C GLY A 122 -12.86 -15.71 9.14
N HIS A 123 -12.57 -15.92 7.85
CA HIS A 123 -11.94 -14.88 7.00
C HIS A 123 -12.68 -13.54 6.99
N LYS A 124 -14.01 -13.53 7.14
CA LYS A 124 -14.80 -12.30 7.24
C LYS A 124 -14.48 -11.54 8.54
N HIS A 125 -14.50 -12.25 9.65
CA HIS A 125 -14.15 -11.70 10.97
C HIS A 125 -12.71 -11.16 10.97
N PHE A 126 -11.76 -11.94 10.46
CA PHE A 126 -10.38 -11.52 10.30
C PHE A 126 -10.24 -10.19 9.56
N TYR A 127 -10.90 -10.02 8.39
CA TYR A 127 -10.81 -8.77 7.66
C TYR A 127 -11.53 -7.61 8.35
N ASN A 128 -12.61 -7.86 9.10
CA ASN A 128 -13.26 -6.86 9.91
C ASN A 128 -12.33 -6.35 11.03
N GLU A 129 -11.64 -7.25 11.72
CA GLU A 129 -10.64 -6.91 12.75
C GLU A 129 -9.46 -6.14 12.16
N CYS A 130 -8.88 -6.61 11.05
CA CYS A 130 -7.81 -5.90 10.36
C CYS A 130 -8.24 -4.48 9.93
N ALA A 131 -9.43 -4.33 9.38
CA ALA A 131 -9.94 -3.02 8.98
C ALA A 131 -10.13 -2.09 10.18
N ALA A 132 -10.64 -2.61 11.30
CA ALA A 132 -10.79 -1.85 12.56
C ALA A 132 -9.43 -1.39 13.09
N GLU A 133 -8.41 -2.24 13.04
CA GLU A 133 -7.04 -1.91 13.45
C GLU A 133 -6.44 -0.82 12.56
N VAL A 134 -6.55 -0.95 11.22
CA VAL A 134 -6.09 0.10 10.28
C VAL A 134 -6.76 1.44 10.58
N ILE A 135 -8.07 1.45 10.79
CA ILE A 135 -8.84 2.67 11.10
C ILE A 135 -8.34 3.32 12.40
N SER A 136 -8.17 2.51 13.47
CA SER A 136 -7.68 3.00 14.77
C SER A 136 -6.27 3.57 14.65
N PHE A 137 -5.37 2.82 14.03
CA PHE A 137 -3.99 3.23 13.80
C PHE A 137 -3.88 4.55 13.03
N CYS A 138 -4.62 4.68 11.93
CA CYS A 138 -4.59 5.88 11.12
C CYS A 138 -5.18 7.10 11.86
N LYS A 139 -6.28 6.92 12.59
CA LYS A 139 -6.87 7.99 13.39
C LYS A 139 -5.94 8.49 14.49
N GLU A 140 -5.26 7.59 15.18
CA GLU A 140 -4.31 7.94 16.24
C GLU A 140 -3.12 8.76 15.73
N ARG A 141 -2.73 8.57 14.47
CA ARG A 141 -1.56 9.22 13.85
C ARG A 141 -1.89 10.34 12.87
N GLY A 142 -3.17 10.60 12.62
CA GLY A 142 -3.59 11.61 11.64
C GLY A 142 -3.28 11.24 10.19
N ILE A 143 -3.20 9.92 9.88
CA ILE A 143 -2.99 9.39 8.54
C ILE A 143 -4.36 9.25 7.86
N ASP A 144 -4.49 9.70 6.62
CA ASP A 144 -5.69 9.44 5.83
C ASP A 144 -5.82 7.96 5.49
N TYR A 145 -7.04 7.44 5.41
CA TYR A 145 -7.24 6.02 5.10
C TYR A 145 -8.45 5.77 4.21
N HIS A 146 -8.38 4.69 3.46
CA HIS A 146 -9.51 4.18 2.68
C HIS A 146 -9.61 2.66 2.83
N ILE A 147 -10.75 2.18 3.33
CA ILE A 147 -11.06 0.75 3.35
C ILE A 147 -11.84 0.40 2.08
N LYS A 148 -11.28 -0.49 1.30
CA LYS A 148 -11.88 -0.93 0.03
C LYS A 148 -13.25 -1.55 0.24
N ALA A 149 -14.16 -1.31 -0.70
CA ALA A 149 -15.49 -1.90 -0.69
C ALA A 149 -15.44 -3.43 -0.51
N LYS A 150 -16.37 -3.98 0.28
CA LYS A 150 -16.47 -5.40 0.62
C LYS A 150 -15.34 -5.95 1.51
N THR A 151 -14.41 -5.13 2.00
CA THR A 151 -13.41 -5.57 2.99
C THR A 151 -14.10 -5.83 4.32
N ILE A 152 -14.90 -4.88 4.78
CA ILE A 152 -15.80 -5.05 5.92
C ILE A 152 -17.08 -5.72 5.42
N THR A 153 -17.48 -6.79 6.08
CA THR A 153 -18.69 -7.55 5.76
C THR A 153 -19.56 -7.74 7.00
N GLU A 154 -20.87 -7.67 6.84
CA GLU A 154 -21.79 -8.09 7.89
C GLU A 154 -21.62 -9.59 8.14
N GLU A 155 -21.58 -10.00 9.40
CA GLU A 155 -21.49 -11.39 9.83
C GLU A 155 -22.85 -12.08 9.69
#